data_b2c2d9715b54d4a9e74a8a0d29f103ff
#
_entry.id   b2c2d9715b54d4a9e74a8a0d29f103ff
#
_cell.length_a   1.000
_cell.length_b   1.000
_cell.length_c   1.000
_cell.angle_alpha   90.00
_cell.angle_beta   90.00
_cell.angle_gamma   90.00
#
_symmetry.space_group_name_H-M   'P 1'
#
loop_
_entity.id
_entity.type
_entity.pdbx_description
1 polymer ?
#
loop_
_entity_poly.entity_id
_entity_poly.type
_entity_poly.pdbx_seq_one_letter_code
_entity_poly.pdbx_strand_id
1 'polypeptide(L)'
;MNLFVRDLTVIDSSYICEHRGVVGDSWILDVTMSGELNEMSMVLDFSKVKKQIKQLVDEHVDHRLLLPMQSAAIVLQASKVGYSMVDVLRGDKSLHLHCPDEAYCLIDAEAITIESVTAHVYNILRDNLPSNVTGLEITLRHENINGAFYHYTHGLKKHDGNCQRIAHGHRSPVEIVVDGQRDEQREQAFAQRWEDIYLGSKEDQVSVSSLNLSENANSVNDESHYGFRYTAPQGEFELAIAKSETEILPTDTTVELLAGYIADQVEPSLAENQSLQIVAYEGVGKGAMAFR
;
A
#
# COMPACT_ATOMS: atom_id res chain seq x y z
N MET A 1 7.28 34.83 -2.81
CA MET A 1 7.16 34.34 -1.42
C MET A 1 7.02 32.83 -1.45
N ASN A 2 7.49 32.12 -0.41
CA ASN A 2 7.38 30.65 -0.33
C ASN A 2 6.42 30.26 0.79
N LEU A 3 5.53 29.37 0.48
CA LEU A 3 4.56 28.75 1.36
C LEU A 3 4.91 27.26 1.49
N PHE A 4 4.96 26.70 2.69
CA PHE A 4 5.25 25.28 2.87
C PHE A 4 4.22 24.60 3.76
N VAL A 5 4.00 23.32 3.51
CA VAL A 5 3.21 22.42 4.36
C VAL A 5 4.02 21.14 4.58
N ARG A 6 4.31 20.84 5.85
CA ARG A 6 4.92 19.59 6.28
C ARG A 6 3.83 18.60 6.67
N ASP A 7 4.10 17.30 6.47
CA ASP A 7 3.15 16.23 6.78
C ASP A 7 1.75 16.51 6.19
N LEU A 8 1.71 16.92 4.91
CA LEU A 8 0.47 17.33 4.25
C LEU A 8 -0.52 16.18 4.18
N THR A 9 -0.04 15.03 3.73
CA THR A 9 -0.77 13.76 3.68
C THR A 9 0.22 12.59 3.68
N VAL A 10 -0.29 11.38 3.89
CA VAL A 10 0.44 10.13 3.70
C VAL A 10 -0.08 9.48 2.42
N ILE A 11 0.81 8.85 1.67
CA ILE A 11 0.50 7.98 0.53
C ILE A 11 0.75 6.56 1.00
N ASP A 12 -0.32 5.79 1.16
CA ASP A 12 -0.30 4.37 1.51
C ASP A 12 -0.58 3.56 0.24
N SER A 13 0.44 2.98 -0.36
CA SER A 13 0.32 2.30 -1.65
C SER A 13 1.22 1.06 -1.71
N SER A 14 0.90 0.14 -2.60
CA SER A 14 1.84 -0.92 -2.93
C SER A 14 2.51 -0.62 -4.26
N TYR A 15 3.70 -1.14 -4.46
CA TYR A 15 4.41 -1.06 -5.73
C TYR A 15 5.05 -2.37 -6.12
N ILE A 16 5.31 -2.54 -7.41
CA ILE A 16 6.03 -3.70 -7.93
C ILE A 16 7.53 -3.43 -7.92
N CYS A 17 8.26 -4.33 -7.26
CA CYS A 17 9.71 -4.41 -7.29
C CYS A 17 10.13 -5.76 -7.88
N GLU A 18 11.01 -5.75 -8.88
CA GLU A 18 11.47 -6.97 -9.55
C GLU A 18 12.05 -8.01 -8.56
N HIS A 19 12.78 -7.54 -7.55
CA HIS A 19 13.45 -8.41 -6.58
C HIS A 19 12.60 -8.77 -5.36
N ARG A 20 11.80 -7.81 -4.87
CA ARG A 20 11.01 -7.94 -3.64
C ARG A 20 9.56 -8.41 -3.87
N GLY A 21 9.05 -8.28 -5.08
CA GLY A 21 7.65 -8.61 -5.39
C GLY A 21 6.72 -7.42 -5.24
N VAL A 22 5.57 -7.64 -4.63
CA VAL A 22 4.64 -6.58 -4.26
C VAL A 22 5.02 -6.04 -2.88
N VAL A 23 5.29 -4.75 -2.80
CA VAL A 23 5.80 -4.10 -1.59
C VAL A 23 4.82 -3.01 -1.18
N GLY A 24 4.22 -3.14 0.01
CA GLY A 24 3.44 -2.07 0.61
C GLY A 24 4.37 -0.98 1.17
N ASP A 25 4.01 0.28 0.98
CA ASP A 25 4.82 1.37 1.52
C ASP A 25 3.95 2.55 1.98
N SER A 26 4.53 3.43 2.77
CA SER A 26 3.89 4.63 3.31
C SER A 26 4.86 5.81 3.21
N TRP A 27 4.49 6.81 2.40
CA TRP A 27 5.30 8.01 2.21
C TRP A 27 4.59 9.26 2.72
N ILE A 28 5.28 10.04 3.51
CA ILE A 28 4.83 11.36 3.97
C ILE A 28 5.13 12.38 2.88
N LEU A 29 4.14 13.17 2.49
CA LEU A 29 4.27 14.24 1.50
C LEU A 29 4.46 15.59 2.19
N ASP A 30 5.58 16.26 1.87
CA ASP A 30 5.84 17.66 2.19
C ASP A 30 5.80 18.48 0.90
N VAL A 31 5.28 19.70 0.96
CA VAL A 31 5.14 20.60 -0.19
C VAL A 31 5.64 21.99 0.14
N THR A 32 6.38 22.59 -0.81
CA THR A 32 6.75 24.01 -0.80
C THR A 32 6.30 24.63 -2.12
N MET A 33 5.58 25.74 -2.05
CA MET A 33 5.06 26.46 -3.21
C MET A 33 5.56 27.90 -3.20
N SER A 34 5.99 28.41 -4.35
CA SER A 34 6.34 29.81 -4.56
C SER A 34 5.24 30.52 -5.34
N GLY A 35 5.00 31.77 -5.05
CA GLY A 35 4.01 32.55 -5.78
C GLY A 35 3.98 34.02 -5.35
N GLU A 36 3.13 34.77 -6.04
CA GLU A 36 2.86 36.18 -5.73
C GLU A 36 1.67 36.29 -4.78
N LEU A 37 1.66 37.36 -3.98
CA LEU A 37 0.54 37.64 -3.08
C LEU A 37 -0.68 38.08 -3.91
N ASN A 38 -1.82 37.53 -3.59
CA ASN A 38 -3.12 37.98 -4.13
C ASN A 38 -3.62 39.26 -3.36
N GLU A 39 -4.83 39.72 -3.74
CA GLU A 39 -5.47 40.88 -3.11
C GLU A 39 -5.70 40.73 -1.60
N MET A 40 -5.72 39.48 -1.09
CA MET A 40 -5.84 39.18 0.34
C MET A 40 -4.48 39.05 1.04
N SER A 41 -3.38 39.46 0.39
CA SER A 41 -2.01 39.33 0.88
C SER A 41 -1.56 37.88 1.15
N MET A 42 -2.09 36.92 0.40
CA MET A 42 -1.76 35.47 0.48
C MET A 42 -1.27 34.98 -0.87
N VAL A 43 -0.31 34.06 -0.86
CA VAL A 43 0.03 33.27 -2.06
C VAL A 43 -1.14 32.33 -2.39
N LEU A 44 -1.62 31.59 -1.40
CA LEU A 44 -2.75 30.67 -1.47
C LEU A 44 -3.42 30.55 -0.10
N ASP A 45 -4.70 30.15 -0.10
CA ASP A 45 -5.40 29.73 1.10
C ASP A 45 -4.94 28.30 1.47
N PHE A 46 -4.28 28.14 2.62
CA PHE A 46 -3.75 26.87 3.10
C PHE A 46 -4.79 25.76 3.14
N SER A 47 -6.00 26.05 3.61
CA SER A 47 -7.02 25.04 3.78
C SER A 47 -7.52 24.50 2.43
N LYS A 48 -7.65 25.38 1.43
CA LYS A 48 -8.05 25.01 0.07
C LYS A 48 -6.97 24.22 -0.63
N VAL A 49 -5.72 24.67 -0.56
CA VAL A 49 -4.59 24.00 -1.22
C VAL A 49 -4.32 22.63 -0.61
N LYS A 50 -4.30 22.52 0.71
CA LYS A 50 -4.14 21.22 1.39
C LYS A 50 -5.21 20.22 0.94
N LYS A 51 -6.47 20.66 0.91
CA LYS A 51 -7.58 19.82 0.46
C LYS A 51 -7.45 19.39 -1.01
N GLN A 52 -7.07 20.33 -1.88
CA GLN A 52 -6.87 20.07 -3.30
C GLN A 52 -5.72 19.07 -3.54
N ILE A 53 -4.56 19.32 -2.92
CA ILE A 53 -3.40 18.43 -3.05
C ILE A 53 -3.73 17.03 -2.52
N LYS A 54 -4.34 16.95 -1.32
CA LYS A 54 -4.78 15.66 -0.78
C LYS A 54 -5.73 14.95 -1.74
N GLN A 55 -6.72 15.62 -2.26
CA GLN A 55 -7.68 15.02 -3.21
C GLN A 55 -6.98 14.49 -4.46
N LEU A 56 -6.04 15.23 -5.06
CA LEU A 56 -5.28 14.78 -6.23
C LEU A 56 -4.41 13.55 -5.93
N VAL A 57 -3.78 13.52 -4.76
CA VAL A 57 -2.99 12.38 -4.30
C VAL A 57 -3.88 11.15 -4.09
N ASP A 58 -5.01 11.31 -3.37
CA ASP A 58 -5.98 10.25 -3.11
C ASP A 58 -6.60 9.70 -4.42
N GLU A 59 -6.79 10.58 -5.41
CA GLU A 59 -7.38 10.20 -6.70
C GLU A 59 -6.39 9.46 -7.61
N HIS A 60 -5.09 9.80 -7.58
CA HIS A 60 -4.15 9.33 -8.60
C HIS A 60 -3.11 8.35 -8.11
N VAL A 61 -2.75 8.35 -6.82
CA VAL A 61 -1.61 7.58 -6.29
C VAL A 61 -1.97 6.75 -5.07
N ASP A 62 -2.65 7.36 -4.09
CA ASP A 62 -2.94 6.73 -2.81
C ASP A 62 -3.85 5.50 -2.95
N HIS A 63 -3.54 4.43 -2.21
CA HIS A 63 -4.22 3.13 -2.26
C HIS A 63 -4.26 2.49 -3.65
N ARG A 64 -3.23 2.69 -4.47
CA ARG A 64 -3.07 2.04 -5.78
C ARG A 64 -1.87 1.10 -5.79
N LEU A 65 -1.88 0.17 -6.75
CA LEU A 65 -0.70 -0.59 -7.12
C LEU A 65 0.11 0.21 -8.15
N LEU A 66 1.31 0.67 -7.76
CA LEU A 66 2.20 1.43 -8.61
C LEU A 66 3.01 0.49 -9.51
N LEU A 67 2.91 0.71 -10.80
CA LEU A 67 3.53 -0.14 -11.84
C LEU A 67 4.64 0.63 -12.55
N PRO A 68 5.89 0.11 -12.58
CA PRO A 68 6.98 0.68 -13.35
C PRO A 68 6.83 0.29 -14.83
N MET A 69 6.27 1.18 -15.65
CA MET A 69 5.85 0.85 -17.02
C MET A 69 7.00 0.67 -18.03
N GLN A 70 8.22 1.03 -17.66
CA GLN A 70 9.40 0.75 -18.47
C GLN A 70 10.09 -0.58 -18.11
N SER A 71 9.62 -1.27 -17.04
CA SER A 71 10.13 -2.59 -16.67
C SER A 71 9.64 -3.67 -17.63
N ALA A 72 10.57 -4.48 -18.14
CA ALA A 72 10.23 -5.65 -18.98
C ALA A 72 9.46 -6.75 -18.24
N ALA A 73 9.41 -6.72 -16.92
CA ALA A 73 8.65 -7.67 -16.11
C ALA A 73 7.15 -7.35 -16.06
N ILE A 74 6.72 -6.17 -16.49
CA ILE A 74 5.32 -5.72 -16.43
C ILE A 74 4.66 -5.88 -17.79
N VAL A 75 3.54 -6.59 -17.81
CA VAL A 75 2.64 -6.66 -18.98
C VAL A 75 1.27 -6.12 -18.56
N LEU A 76 0.84 -5.05 -19.22
CA LEU A 76 -0.47 -4.43 -19.02
C LEU A 76 -1.33 -4.65 -20.26
N GLN A 77 -2.51 -5.21 -20.09
CA GLN A 77 -3.49 -5.46 -21.17
C GLN A 77 -4.85 -4.92 -20.80
N ALA A 78 -5.45 -4.12 -21.67
CA ALA A 78 -6.86 -3.78 -21.55
C ALA A 78 -7.74 -5.04 -21.70
N SER A 79 -8.72 -5.20 -20.81
CA SER A 79 -9.65 -6.33 -20.83
C SER A 79 -11.03 -5.90 -21.30
N LYS A 80 -11.91 -5.53 -20.39
CA LYS A 80 -13.22 -4.94 -20.67
C LYS A 80 -13.17 -3.44 -20.35
N VAL A 81 -14.19 -2.68 -20.75
CA VAL A 81 -14.26 -1.24 -20.48
C VAL A 81 -14.03 -0.96 -19.00
N GLY A 82 -13.01 -0.15 -18.69
CA GLY A 82 -12.64 0.24 -17.32
C GLY A 82 -11.89 -0.83 -16.53
N TYR A 83 -11.38 -1.89 -17.17
CA TYR A 83 -10.63 -2.97 -16.52
C TYR A 83 -9.35 -3.33 -17.28
N SER A 84 -8.32 -3.60 -16.54
CA SER A 84 -7.05 -4.08 -17.07
C SER A 84 -6.57 -5.35 -16.37
N MET A 85 -5.87 -6.18 -17.13
CA MET A 85 -5.06 -7.30 -16.64
C MET A 85 -3.62 -6.84 -16.52
N VAL A 86 -3.00 -7.15 -15.39
CA VAL A 86 -1.59 -6.87 -15.13
C VAL A 86 -0.88 -8.15 -14.77
N ASP A 87 0.20 -8.44 -15.48
CA ASP A 87 1.09 -9.54 -15.17
C ASP A 87 2.45 -9.01 -14.74
N VAL A 88 2.97 -9.57 -13.66
CA VAL A 88 4.33 -9.33 -13.18
C VAL A 88 5.10 -10.62 -13.35
N LEU A 89 6.00 -10.64 -14.35
CA LEU A 89 6.71 -11.84 -14.77
C LEU A 89 7.99 -12.02 -13.95
N ARG A 90 7.90 -12.80 -12.88
CA ARG A 90 9.00 -13.10 -11.93
C ARG A 90 9.25 -14.61 -11.78
N GLY A 91 9.09 -15.37 -12.86
CA GLY A 91 9.23 -16.83 -12.84
C GLY A 91 8.15 -17.49 -11.98
N ASP A 92 8.56 -18.32 -11.02
CA ASP A 92 7.68 -19.01 -10.05
C ASP A 92 7.03 -18.06 -9.01
N LYS A 93 7.51 -16.82 -8.93
CA LYS A 93 6.96 -15.75 -8.08
C LYS A 93 6.17 -14.72 -8.88
N SER A 94 5.57 -15.13 -10.00
CA SER A 94 4.73 -14.25 -10.80
C SER A 94 3.50 -13.78 -10.02
N LEU A 95 2.96 -12.63 -10.44
CA LEU A 95 1.75 -12.03 -9.88
C LEU A 95 0.84 -11.68 -11.05
N HIS A 96 -0.45 -12.00 -10.95
CA HIS A 96 -1.43 -11.75 -12.00
C HIS A 96 -2.68 -11.12 -11.41
N LEU A 97 -3.13 -10.01 -12.01
CA LEU A 97 -4.30 -9.26 -11.55
C LEU A 97 -5.27 -9.01 -12.71
N HIS A 98 -6.57 -8.96 -12.37
CA HIS A 98 -7.61 -8.43 -13.21
C HIS A 98 -8.50 -7.53 -12.37
N CYS A 99 -8.36 -6.21 -12.52
CA CYS A 99 -8.99 -5.22 -11.66
C CYS A 99 -9.48 -4.02 -12.47
N PRO A 100 -10.35 -3.17 -11.87
CA PRO A 100 -10.66 -1.86 -12.44
C PRO A 100 -9.37 -1.04 -12.69
N ASP A 101 -9.34 -0.24 -13.76
CA ASP A 101 -8.17 0.57 -14.15
C ASP A 101 -7.69 1.48 -13.02
N GLU A 102 -8.62 1.97 -12.21
CA GLU A 102 -8.31 2.84 -11.07
C GLU A 102 -7.61 2.13 -9.89
N ALA A 103 -7.47 0.78 -9.93
CA ALA A 103 -6.64 0.06 -8.98
C ALA A 103 -5.14 0.24 -9.23
N TYR A 104 -4.76 0.76 -10.40
CA TYR A 104 -3.38 0.90 -10.84
C TYR A 104 -2.94 2.36 -10.94
N CYS A 105 -1.67 2.62 -10.63
CA CYS A 105 -0.98 3.86 -10.92
C CYS A 105 0.21 3.55 -11.85
N LEU A 106 0.14 4.06 -13.09
CA LEU A 106 1.14 3.79 -14.11
C LEU A 106 2.25 4.84 -14.03
N ILE A 107 3.45 4.44 -13.66
CA ILE A 107 4.60 5.33 -13.51
C ILE A 107 5.59 5.08 -14.66
N ASP A 108 5.93 6.10 -15.40
CA ASP A 108 6.88 6.05 -16.51
C ASP A 108 8.32 5.98 -15.99
N ALA A 109 8.70 4.79 -15.51
CA ALA A 109 10.03 4.50 -14.94
C ALA A 109 10.36 3.01 -15.09
N GLU A 110 11.64 2.67 -14.99
CA GLU A 110 12.12 1.28 -14.95
C GLU A 110 11.86 0.61 -13.59
N ALA A 111 11.85 1.41 -12.50
CA ALA A 111 11.63 0.96 -11.14
C ALA A 111 10.85 2.00 -10.34
N ILE A 112 10.08 1.52 -9.34
CA ILE A 112 9.43 2.42 -8.38
C ILE A 112 10.43 2.74 -7.27
N THR A 113 10.75 4.03 -7.15
CA THR A 113 11.61 4.62 -6.13
C THR A 113 10.95 5.88 -5.58
N ILE A 114 11.45 6.41 -4.47
CA ILE A 114 10.96 7.69 -3.94
C ILE A 114 11.08 8.80 -5.01
N GLU A 115 12.14 8.79 -5.78
CA GLU A 115 12.39 9.78 -6.84
C GLU A 115 11.39 9.66 -7.98
N SER A 116 11.10 8.43 -8.48
CA SER A 116 10.14 8.22 -9.57
C SER A 116 8.70 8.55 -9.14
N VAL A 117 8.31 8.19 -7.91
CA VAL A 117 7.00 8.56 -7.35
C VAL A 117 6.92 10.07 -7.11
N THR A 118 7.99 10.69 -6.58
CA THR A 118 8.05 12.16 -6.41
C THR A 118 7.86 12.87 -7.73
N ALA A 119 8.56 12.44 -8.80
CA ALA A 119 8.41 13.04 -10.12
C ALA A 119 6.98 12.88 -10.67
N HIS A 120 6.36 11.72 -10.47
CA HIS A 120 4.99 11.46 -10.89
C HIS A 120 3.99 12.36 -10.15
N VAL A 121 4.07 12.43 -8.82
CA VAL A 121 3.23 13.31 -7.99
C VAL A 121 3.45 14.78 -8.34
N TYR A 122 4.71 15.19 -8.56
CA TYR A 122 5.03 16.55 -8.99
C TYR A 122 4.29 16.95 -10.26
N ASN A 123 4.28 16.08 -11.28
CA ASN A 123 3.60 16.37 -12.54
C ASN A 123 2.08 16.51 -12.35
N ILE A 124 1.45 15.63 -11.57
CA ILE A 124 0.03 15.70 -11.23
C ILE A 124 -0.29 17.04 -10.54
N LEU A 125 0.49 17.40 -9.53
CA LEU A 125 0.23 18.63 -8.77
C LEU A 125 0.46 19.88 -9.60
N ARG A 126 1.59 19.95 -10.34
CA ARG A 126 1.93 21.10 -11.20
C ARG A 126 0.83 21.43 -12.20
N ASP A 127 0.25 20.42 -12.83
CA ASP A 127 -0.76 20.58 -13.88
C ASP A 127 -2.13 21.00 -13.32
N ASN A 128 -2.32 20.92 -12.00
CA ASN A 128 -3.59 21.19 -11.32
C ASN A 128 -3.52 22.37 -10.32
N LEU A 129 -2.35 23.00 -10.14
CA LEU A 129 -2.22 24.16 -9.27
C LEU A 129 -2.67 25.47 -9.95
N PRO A 130 -3.15 26.49 -9.18
CA PRO A 130 -3.52 27.78 -9.73
C PRO A 130 -2.34 28.51 -10.39
N SER A 131 -2.64 29.35 -11.38
CA SER A 131 -1.64 30.05 -12.21
C SER A 131 -0.75 31.06 -11.45
N ASN A 132 -1.15 31.49 -10.27
CA ASN A 132 -0.32 32.35 -9.40
C ASN A 132 0.74 31.58 -8.63
N VAL A 133 0.75 30.25 -8.69
CA VAL A 133 1.85 29.40 -8.21
C VAL A 133 2.93 29.37 -9.27
N THR A 134 4.07 29.97 -8.99
CA THR A 134 5.20 30.09 -9.93
C THR A 134 6.28 29.05 -9.70
N GLY A 135 6.23 28.32 -8.58
CA GLY A 135 7.15 27.23 -8.26
C GLY A 135 6.53 26.21 -7.31
N LEU A 136 6.90 24.96 -7.49
CA LEU A 136 6.49 23.82 -6.70
C LEU A 136 7.71 22.96 -6.38
N GLU A 137 7.90 22.63 -5.12
CA GLU A 137 8.84 21.62 -4.65
C GLU A 137 8.06 20.61 -3.81
N ILE A 138 8.29 19.33 -4.01
CA ILE A 138 7.71 18.28 -3.19
C ILE A 138 8.79 17.34 -2.67
N THR A 139 8.55 16.77 -1.51
CA THR A 139 9.41 15.76 -0.92
C THR A 139 8.54 14.62 -0.43
N LEU A 140 8.84 13.41 -0.88
CA LEU A 140 8.34 12.18 -0.28
C LEU A 140 9.40 11.61 0.64
N ARG A 141 9.00 11.17 1.81
CA ARG A 141 9.90 10.56 2.78
C ARG A 141 9.21 9.47 3.58
N HIS A 142 9.98 8.51 4.05
CA HIS A 142 9.51 7.57 5.04
C HIS A 142 9.42 8.21 6.44
N GLU A 143 8.53 7.63 7.26
CA GLU A 143 8.55 7.86 8.69
C GLU A 143 9.86 7.34 9.30
N ASN A 144 10.41 8.08 10.25
CA ASN A 144 11.56 7.59 11.01
C ASN A 144 11.09 6.61 12.10
N ILE A 145 11.14 5.31 11.81
CA ILE A 145 10.73 4.25 12.73
C ILE A 145 11.92 3.83 13.59
N ASN A 146 11.76 3.92 14.91
CA ASN A 146 12.73 3.42 15.86
C ASN A 146 12.29 2.02 16.34
N GLY A 147 12.75 0.98 15.66
CA GLY A 147 12.40 -0.41 15.95
C GLY A 147 12.12 -1.23 14.70
N ALA A 148 11.47 -2.37 14.90
CA ALA A 148 11.11 -3.29 13.83
C ALA A 148 9.92 -2.76 13.03
N PHE A 149 9.94 -2.98 11.72
CA PHE A 149 8.84 -2.68 10.80
C PHE A 149 8.81 -3.69 9.66
N TYR A 150 7.66 -3.77 9.01
CA TYR A 150 7.45 -4.62 7.85
C TYR A 150 6.68 -3.87 6.77
N HIS A 151 6.70 -4.43 5.58
CA HIS A 151 5.96 -3.98 4.42
C HIS A 151 4.90 -5.01 4.09
N TYR A 152 3.63 -4.63 4.10
CA TYR A 152 2.56 -5.54 3.73
C TYR A 152 1.60 -4.94 2.72
N THR A 153 1.02 -5.80 1.92
CA THR A 153 0.00 -5.47 0.92
C THR A 153 -1.27 -6.24 1.21
N HIS A 154 -2.42 -5.63 1.05
CA HIS A 154 -3.72 -6.23 1.26
C HIS A 154 -4.83 -5.53 0.45
N GLY A 155 -6.09 -5.95 0.67
CA GLY A 155 -7.28 -5.27 0.19
C GLY A 155 -8.45 -5.44 1.18
N LEU A 156 -9.29 -4.40 1.33
CA LEU A 156 -10.38 -4.35 2.31
C LEU A 156 -11.74 -4.18 1.63
N LYS A 157 -12.33 -5.28 1.16
CA LYS A 157 -13.59 -5.28 0.38
C LYS A 157 -14.77 -4.59 1.07
N LYS A 158 -14.82 -4.59 2.41
CA LYS A 158 -15.91 -4.04 3.23
C LYS A 158 -15.70 -2.57 3.61
N HIS A 159 -14.53 -2.00 3.27
CA HIS A 159 -14.21 -0.62 3.58
C HIS A 159 -14.84 0.33 2.55
N ASP A 160 -15.16 1.56 2.97
CA ASP A 160 -15.51 2.61 2.04
C ASP A 160 -14.24 3.20 1.39
N GLY A 161 -14.34 3.66 0.14
CA GLY A 161 -13.26 4.35 -0.55
C GLY A 161 -12.21 3.43 -1.17
N ASN A 162 -10.96 3.92 -1.24
CA ASN A 162 -9.90 3.31 -2.05
C ASN A 162 -9.25 2.07 -1.43
N CYS A 163 -9.44 1.84 -0.12
CA CYS A 163 -8.96 0.63 0.55
C CYS A 163 -9.55 -0.68 -0.01
N GLN A 164 -10.62 -0.57 -0.83
CA GLN A 164 -11.21 -1.72 -1.53
C GLN A 164 -10.29 -2.32 -2.60
N ARG A 165 -9.28 -1.59 -3.07
CA ARG A 165 -8.35 -2.05 -4.09
C ARG A 165 -7.50 -3.19 -3.52
N ILE A 166 -7.44 -4.30 -4.26
CA ILE A 166 -6.90 -5.58 -3.77
C ILE A 166 -5.40 -5.57 -3.45
N ALA A 167 -4.68 -4.59 -3.95
CA ALA A 167 -3.23 -4.48 -3.78
C ALA A 167 -2.84 -3.04 -3.44
N HIS A 168 -3.20 -2.58 -2.25
CA HIS A 168 -2.61 -1.42 -1.60
C HIS A 168 -1.87 -1.86 -0.34
N GLY A 169 -1.02 -1.01 0.23
CA GLY A 169 -0.22 -1.49 1.35
C GLY A 169 0.46 -0.40 2.14
N HIS A 170 1.20 -0.84 3.13
CA HIS A 170 1.75 0.00 4.17
C HIS A 170 3.16 -0.42 4.56
N ARG A 171 3.95 0.55 5.00
CA ARG A 171 5.17 0.34 5.75
C ARG A 171 4.84 0.63 7.22
N SER A 172 4.86 -0.41 8.05
CA SER A 172 4.26 -0.36 9.39
C SER A 172 5.21 -0.85 10.46
N PRO A 173 5.45 -0.09 11.53
CA PRO A 173 6.11 -0.62 12.70
C PRO A 173 5.23 -1.66 13.41
N VAL A 174 5.85 -2.47 14.27
CA VAL A 174 5.17 -3.37 15.19
C VAL A 174 5.81 -3.26 16.56
N GLU A 175 4.99 -3.19 17.61
CA GLU A 175 5.47 -3.24 18.98
C GLU A 175 4.85 -4.44 19.69
N ILE A 176 5.70 -5.22 20.32
CA ILE A 176 5.33 -6.39 21.14
C ILE A 176 5.79 -6.12 22.56
N VAL A 177 4.84 -5.98 23.48
CA VAL A 177 5.11 -5.63 24.87
C VAL A 177 4.68 -6.80 25.74
N VAL A 178 5.63 -7.37 26.48
CA VAL A 178 5.43 -8.47 27.42
C VAL A 178 5.71 -7.95 28.83
N ASP A 179 4.73 -8.11 29.75
CA ASP A 179 4.80 -7.61 31.13
C ASP A 179 5.21 -6.12 31.24
N GLY A 180 4.71 -5.30 30.27
CA GLY A 180 4.96 -3.87 30.22
C GLY A 180 6.32 -3.47 29.63
N GLN A 181 7.10 -4.40 29.09
CA GLN A 181 8.38 -4.14 28.46
C GLN A 181 8.39 -4.56 27.00
N ARG A 182 8.95 -3.73 26.12
CA ARG A 182 9.10 -4.08 24.69
C ARG A 182 10.02 -5.29 24.52
N ASP A 183 9.58 -6.22 23.70
CA ASP A 183 10.34 -7.40 23.31
C ASP A 183 10.87 -7.23 21.87
N GLU A 184 11.99 -6.54 21.74
CA GLU A 184 12.60 -6.23 20.44
C GLU A 184 12.95 -7.49 19.63
N GLN A 185 13.25 -8.61 20.31
CA GLN A 185 13.55 -9.86 19.61
C GLN A 185 12.31 -10.43 18.92
N ARG A 186 11.16 -10.41 19.60
CA ARG A 186 9.89 -10.85 19.00
C ARG A 186 9.42 -9.88 17.93
N GLU A 187 9.58 -8.57 18.14
CA GLU A 187 9.28 -7.55 17.12
C GLU A 187 10.07 -7.80 15.84
N GLN A 188 11.39 -8.02 15.96
CA GLN A 188 12.24 -8.27 14.80
C GLN A 188 11.88 -9.58 14.07
N ALA A 189 11.61 -10.65 14.83
CA ALA A 189 11.20 -11.93 14.26
C ALA A 189 9.85 -11.82 13.52
N PHE A 190 8.91 -11.06 14.07
CA PHE A 190 7.61 -10.85 13.44
C PHE A 190 7.73 -9.97 12.19
N ALA A 191 8.50 -8.89 12.24
CA ALA A 191 8.75 -8.03 11.10
C ALA A 191 9.43 -8.80 9.95
N GLN A 192 10.36 -9.71 10.26
CA GLN A 192 10.96 -10.59 9.24
C GLN A 192 9.95 -11.56 8.63
N ARG A 193 8.99 -12.08 9.40
CA ARG A 193 7.91 -12.96 8.89
C ARG A 193 7.03 -12.25 7.88
N TRP A 194 6.76 -10.95 8.09
CA TRP A 194 5.90 -10.14 7.23
C TRP A 194 6.68 -9.18 6.32
N GLU A 195 7.95 -9.45 6.09
CA GLU A 195 8.74 -8.71 5.12
C GLU A 195 8.20 -8.92 3.71
N ASP A 196 7.70 -7.85 3.08
CA ASP A 196 7.15 -7.85 1.71
C ASP A 196 6.03 -8.88 1.48
N ILE A 197 5.10 -9.00 2.43
CA ILE A 197 4.07 -10.03 2.44
C ILE A 197 2.74 -9.50 1.86
N TYR A 198 2.04 -10.36 1.13
CA TYR A 198 0.62 -10.16 0.84
C TYR A 198 -0.23 -10.84 1.91
N LEU A 199 -1.13 -10.08 2.55
CA LEU A 199 -2.06 -10.59 3.55
C LEU A 199 -3.42 -10.82 2.90
N GLY A 200 -3.76 -12.09 2.67
CA GLY A 200 -5.02 -12.50 2.05
C GLY A 200 -6.04 -12.99 3.07
N SER A 201 -7.30 -12.58 2.93
CA SER A 201 -8.40 -13.13 3.72
C SER A 201 -8.79 -14.52 3.18
N LYS A 202 -8.97 -15.48 4.09
CA LYS A 202 -9.45 -16.82 3.73
C LYS A 202 -10.85 -16.77 3.10
N GLU A 203 -11.67 -15.81 3.47
CA GLU A 203 -13.02 -15.62 2.91
C GLU A 203 -12.98 -15.31 1.40
N ASP A 204 -11.93 -14.63 0.93
CA ASP A 204 -11.78 -14.18 -0.46
C ASP A 204 -10.98 -15.17 -1.32
N GLN A 205 -10.44 -16.22 -0.70
CA GLN A 205 -9.66 -17.22 -1.39
C GLN A 205 -10.53 -18.06 -2.33
N VAL A 206 -10.07 -18.19 -3.58
CA VAL A 206 -10.71 -19.01 -4.62
C VAL A 206 -9.65 -19.83 -5.34
N SER A 207 -10.08 -20.85 -6.11
CA SER A 207 -9.15 -21.56 -7.00
C SER A 207 -8.61 -20.63 -8.09
N VAL A 208 -7.32 -20.68 -8.35
CA VAL A 208 -6.65 -19.92 -9.42
C VAL A 208 -7.34 -20.15 -10.76
N SER A 209 -7.76 -21.38 -11.05
CA SER A 209 -8.46 -21.74 -12.29
C SER A 209 -9.82 -21.07 -12.47
N SER A 210 -10.39 -20.49 -11.42
CA SER A 210 -11.66 -19.75 -11.49
C SER A 210 -11.49 -18.26 -11.80
N LEU A 211 -10.26 -17.74 -11.79
CA LEU A 211 -9.95 -16.34 -12.06
C LEU A 211 -9.94 -16.04 -13.56
N ASN A 212 -10.30 -14.81 -13.93
CA ASN A 212 -10.24 -14.32 -15.31
C ASN A 212 -8.90 -13.61 -15.55
N LEU A 213 -7.83 -14.35 -15.65
CA LEU A 213 -6.48 -13.83 -15.84
C LEU A 213 -6.06 -13.89 -17.31
N SER A 214 -4.96 -13.23 -17.63
CA SER A 214 -4.35 -13.25 -18.96
C SER A 214 -3.76 -14.62 -19.32
N GLU A 215 -3.37 -14.82 -20.58
CA GLU A 215 -2.68 -16.03 -21.03
C GLU A 215 -1.31 -16.20 -20.36
N ASN A 216 -0.69 -15.14 -19.85
CA ASN A 216 0.58 -15.21 -19.12
C ASN A 216 0.43 -15.96 -17.78
N ALA A 217 -0.79 -16.10 -17.25
CA ALA A 217 -1.10 -16.85 -16.04
C ALA A 217 -1.35 -18.38 -16.31
N ASN A 218 -1.22 -18.87 -17.54
CA ASN A 218 -1.52 -20.27 -17.87
C ASN A 218 -0.61 -21.28 -17.15
N SER A 219 0.55 -20.87 -16.66
CA SER A 219 1.49 -21.72 -15.93
C SER A 219 1.25 -21.78 -14.43
N VAL A 220 0.40 -20.90 -13.86
CA VAL A 220 0.14 -20.85 -12.42
C VAL A 220 -1.12 -21.67 -12.06
N ASN A 221 -1.13 -22.24 -10.86
CA ASN A 221 -2.19 -23.09 -10.38
C ASN A 221 -2.26 -23.10 -8.84
N ASP A 222 -3.22 -23.81 -8.27
CA ASP A 222 -3.43 -23.89 -6.83
C ASP A 222 -2.29 -24.59 -6.05
N GLU A 223 -1.29 -25.19 -6.71
CA GLU A 223 -0.10 -25.73 -6.04
C GLU A 223 0.95 -24.62 -5.81
N SER A 224 1.09 -23.72 -6.75
CA SER A 224 2.11 -22.64 -6.75
C SER A 224 1.60 -21.29 -6.20
N HIS A 225 0.33 -20.98 -6.45
CA HIS A 225 -0.26 -19.67 -6.15
C HIS A 225 -1.51 -19.77 -5.29
N TYR A 226 -1.86 -18.67 -4.62
CA TYR A 226 -3.18 -18.43 -4.09
C TYR A 226 -3.96 -17.53 -5.04
N GLY A 227 -5.23 -17.86 -5.24
CA GLY A 227 -6.19 -17.01 -5.93
C GLY A 227 -7.09 -16.27 -4.95
N PHE A 228 -7.36 -15.00 -5.22
CA PHE A 228 -8.31 -14.18 -4.47
C PHE A 228 -9.27 -13.48 -5.42
N ARG A 229 -10.54 -13.41 -5.01
CA ARG A 229 -11.57 -12.65 -5.71
C ARG A 229 -12.57 -12.07 -4.73
N TYR A 230 -12.90 -10.82 -4.91
CA TYR A 230 -14.04 -10.20 -4.27
C TYR A 230 -14.65 -9.07 -5.11
N THR A 231 -15.89 -8.71 -4.79
CA THR A 231 -16.59 -7.55 -5.36
C THR A 231 -16.77 -6.50 -4.27
N ALA A 232 -16.50 -5.25 -4.63
CA ALA A 232 -16.69 -4.07 -3.81
C ALA A 232 -17.37 -2.98 -4.65
N PRO A 233 -17.83 -1.83 -4.08
CA PRO A 233 -18.43 -0.76 -4.86
C PRO A 233 -17.60 -0.25 -6.04
N GLN A 234 -16.27 -0.29 -5.98
CA GLN A 234 -15.40 0.08 -7.09
C GLN A 234 -15.28 -0.99 -8.19
N GLY A 235 -15.78 -2.20 -7.98
CA GLY A 235 -15.77 -3.27 -8.98
C GLY A 235 -15.36 -4.62 -8.46
N GLU A 236 -15.05 -5.53 -9.39
CA GLU A 236 -14.52 -6.86 -9.09
C GLU A 236 -12.99 -6.84 -9.16
N PHE A 237 -12.37 -7.46 -8.18
CA PHE A 237 -10.92 -7.56 -8.05
C PHE A 237 -10.52 -9.02 -8.03
N GLU A 238 -9.55 -9.37 -8.87
CA GLU A 238 -8.98 -10.70 -8.98
C GLU A 238 -7.46 -10.63 -8.88
N LEU A 239 -6.88 -11.58 -8.14
CA LEU A 239 -5.44 -11.67 -7.91
C LEU A 239 -5.02 -13.14 -7.83
N ALA A 240 -3.95 -13.51 -8.56
CA ALA A 240 -3.16 -14.71 -8.30
C ALA A 240 -1.75 -14.30 -7.89
N ILE A 241 -1.26 -14.83 -6.78
CA ILE A 241 0.03 -14.48 -6.19
C ILE A 241 0.73 -15.71 -5.63
N ALA A 242 2.06 -15.77 -5.74
CA ALA A 242 2.85 -16.88 -5.24
C ALA A 242 2.63 -17.15 -3.74
N LYS A 243 2.45 -18.41 -3.38
CA LYS A 243 2.23 -18.83 -1.98
C LYS A 243 3.38 -18.41 -1.06
N SER A 244 4.60 -18.39 -1.58
CA SER A 244 5.80 -18.01 -0.83
C SER A 244 5.84 -16.52 -0.43
N GLU A 245 5.00 -15.68 -1.05
CA GLU A 245 4.90 -14.24 -0.79
C GLU A 245 3.54 -13.86 -0.17
N THR A 246 2.82 -14.86 0.39
CA THR A 246 1.45 -14.67 0.89
C THR A 246 1.24 -15.34 2.22
N GLU A 247 0.55 -14.65 3.12
CA GLU A 247 -0.01 -15.25 4.34
C GLU A 247 -1.53 -15.16 4.32
N ILE A 248 -2.20 -16.30 4.60
CA ILE A 248 -3.66 -16.39 4.67
C ILE A 248 -4.12 -16.15 6.09
N LEU A 249 -4.94 -15.13 6.29
CA LEU A 249 -5.57 -14.81 7.56
C LEU A 249 -6.98 -15.44 7.64
N PRO A 250 -7.39 -15.92 8.80
CA PRO A 250 -8.75 -16.46 9.00
C PRO A 250 -9.83 -15.37 8.97
N THR A 251 -9.44 -14.10 9.02
CA THR A 251 -10.29 -12.91 9.12
C THR A 251 -10.03 -11.94 7.97
N ASP A 252 -10.78 -10.84 7.90
CA ASP A 252 -10.42 -9.66 7.13
C ASP A 252 -9.08 -9.08 7.64
N THR A 253 -8.47 -8.19 6.85
CA THR A 253 -7.13 -7.67 7.10
C THR A 253 -7.13 -6.22 7.61
N THR A 254 -8.17 -5.81 8.36
CA THR A 254 -8.18 -4.51 9.06
C THR A 254 -7.13 -4.49 10.16
N VAL A 255 -6.59 -3.34 10.49
CA VAL A 255 -5.50 -3.22 11.47
C VAL A 255 -5.88 -3.76 12.85
N GLU A 256 -7.16 -3.67 13.25
CA GLU A 256 -7.69 -4.25 14.49
C GLU A 256 -7.57 -5.77 14.48
N LEU A 257 -7.94 -6.40 13.37
CA LEU A 257 -7.85 -7.85 13.21
C LEU A 257 -6.40 -8.32 13.04
N LEU A 258 -5.55 -7.50 12.39
CA LEU A 258 -4.11 -7.75 12.33
C LEU A 258 -3.48 -7.73 13.73
N ALA A 259 -3.80 -6.73 14.56
CA ALA A 259 -3.30 -6.68 15.94
C ALA A 259 -3.72 -7.94 16.73
N GLY A 260 -4.99 -8.36 16.58
CA GLY A 260 -5.49 -9.60 17.19
C GLY A 260 -4.78 -10.84 16.69
N TYR A 261 -4.58 -10.94 15.37
CA TYR A 261 -3.87 -12.07 14.76
C TYR A 261 -2.42 -12.15 15.23
N ILE A 262 -1.70 -11.02 15.29
CA ILE A 262 -0.33 -10.98 15.82
C ILE A 262 -0.32 -11.46 17.27
N ALA A 263 -1.29 -11.03 18.09
CA ALA A 263 -1.39 -11.47 19.48
C ALA A 263 -1.58 -12.99 19.56
N ASP A 264 -2.48 -13.57 18.78
CA ASP A 264 -2.74 -15.02 18.75
C ASP A 264 -1.52 -15.83 18.29
N GLN A 265 -0.64 -15.24 17.46
CA GLN A 265 0.61 -15.88 17.03
C GLN A 265 1.72 -15.81 18.08
N VAL A 266 1.75 -14.75 18.90
CA VAL A 266 2.78 -14.51 19.91
C VAL A 266 2.45 -15.20 21.24
N GLU A 267 1.18 -15.16 21.66
CA GLU A 267 0.70 -15.68 22.95
C GLU A 267 1.18 -17.11 23.27
N PRO A 268 1.15 -18.11 22.34
CA PRO A 268 1.60 -19.46 22.65
C PRO A 268 3.09 -19.59 23.02
N SER A 269 3.89 -18.56 22.77
CA SER A 269 5.32 -18.50 23.10
C SER A 269 5.59 -17.91 24.48
N LEU A 270 4.58 -17.44 25.19
CA LEU A 270 4.69 -16.78 26.49
C LEU A 270 4.57 -17.82 27.63
N ALA A 271 5.12 -17.46 28.79
CA ALA A 271 4.91 -18.22 30.01
C ALA A 271 3.48 -17.96 30.56
N GLU A 272 2.99 -18.91 31.35
CA GLU A 272 1.70 -18.76 32.05
C GLU A 272 1.68 -17.48 32.89
N ASN A 273 0.63 -16.68 32.79
CA ASN A 273 0.42 -15.40 33.47
C ASN A 273 1.25 -14.21 32.98
N GLN A 274 1.95 -14.30 31.87
CA GLN A 274 2.53 -13.10 31.24
C GLN A 274 1.43 -12.32 30.53
N SER A 275 1.47 -10.99 30.66
CA SER A 275 0.60 -10.09 29.91
C SER A 275 1.22 -9.78 28.53
N LEU A 276 0.38 -9.68 27.51
CA LEU A 276 0.79 -9.32 26.17
C LEU A 276 0.01 -8.09 25.68
N GLN A 277 0.73 -7.14 25.10
CA GLN A 277 0.16 -6.06 24.31
C GLN A 277 0.84 -6.04 22.96
N ILE A 278 0.03 -6.04 21.89
CA ILE A 278 0.47 -5.80 20.52
C ILE A 278 0.01 -4.41 20.10
N VAL A 279 0.91 -3.63 19.50
CA VAL A 279 0.57 -2.41 18.77
C VAL A 279 0.89 -2.66 17.30
N ALA A 280 -0.15 -2.82 16.48
CA ALA A 280 -0.03 -2.95 15.03
C ALA A 280 -0.38 -1.63 14.37
N TYR A 281 0.39 -1.26 13.36
CA TYR A 281 0.20 -0.02 12.63
C TYR A 281 -0.34 -0.27 11.22
N GLU A 282 -1.03 0.72 10.69
CA GLU A 282 -1.50 0.81 9.32
C GLU A 282 -0.90 2.07 8.70
N GLY A 283 0.38 1.97 8.29
CA GLY A 283 1.16 3.12 7.85
C GLY A 283 1.53 4.07 8.99
N VAL A 284 1.57 5.36 8.68
CA VAL A 284 2.13 6.40 9.56
C VAL A 284 1.14 6.81 10.64
N GLY A 285 1.55 6.67 11.91
CA GLY A 285 0.89 7.29 13.07
C GLY A 285 -0.52 6.82 13.40
N LYS A 286 -1.03 5.75 12.79
CA LYS A 286 -2.36 5.16 13.06
C LYS A 286 -2.24 3.65 13.22
N GLY A 287 -3.10 3.04 14.04
CA GLY A 287 -3.04 1.60 14.28
C GLY A 287 -4.03 1.12 15.31
N ALA A 288 -3.89 -0.14 15.73
CA ALA A 288 -4.71 -0.79 16.73
C ALA A 288 -3.88 -1.51 17.78
N MET A 289 -4.48 -1.75 18.94
CA MET A 289 -3.87 -2.49 20.05
C MET A 289 -4.70 -3.72 20.39
N ALA A 290 -4.01 -4.84 20.60
CA ALA A 290 -4.61 -6.06 21.13
C ALA A 290 -3.93 -6.46 22.43
N PHE A 291 -4.69 -7.07 23.33
CA PHE A 291 -4.21 -7.49 24.65
C PHE A 291 -4.54 -8.97 24.87
N ARG A 292 -3.68 -9.71 25.56
CA ARG A 292 -3.89 -11.07 26.07
C ARG A 292 -3.38 -11.18 27.50
#